data_dcb368d8a1a8fc6592edb71bea1061b6
#
_entry.id   dcb368d8a1a8fc6592edb71bea1061b6
#
_cell.length_a   1.000
_cell.length_b   1.000
_cell.length_c   1.000
_cell.angle_alpha   90.00
_cell.angle_beta   90.00
_cell.angle_gamma   90.00
#
_symmetry.space_group_name_H-M   'P 1'
#
loop_
_entity.id
_entity.type
_entity.pdbx_description
1 polymer ?
#
loop_
_entity_poly.entity_id
_entity_poly.type
_entity_poly.pdbx_seq_one_letter_code
_entity_poly.pdbx_strand_id
1 'polypeptide(L)'
;MDYFKHDINASEDDKICDLLAQGGYEMLGYYWRFIEYLYSRDGKLPKAKITSVAWALHMEIDKLNRLIYEFGLFQEVDDCIISKRVLAEVEIFVENGKRMAEIGRKGGQASAKARGQAYAKAHGSTDGEADGQQNKKNKIKENRKNKDCALSGGDDDKPWDQVSKGYVF
;
A
#
# COMPACT_ATOMS: atom_id res chain seq x y z
N MET A 1 -3.47 0.30 3.35
CA MET A 1 -2.65 -0.59 2.50
C MET A 1 -3.22 -0.50 1.10
N ASP A 2 -2.41 -0.08 0.11
CA ASP A 2 -2.93 0.25 -1.24
C ASP A 2 -2.87 -0.96 -2.19
N TYR A 3 -2.26 -2.06 -1.77
CA TYR A 3 -2.18 -3.33 -2.50
C TYR A 3 -2.04 -4.50 -1.52
N PHE A 4 -2.39 -5.69 -1.97
CA PHE A 4 -2.13 -6.93 -1.24
C PHE A 4 -1.35 -7.91 -2.13
N LYS A 5 -0.63 -8.82 -1.49
CA LYS A 5 0.11 -9.85 -2.22
C LYS A 5 -0.84 -10.97 -2.64
N HIS A 6 -0.76 -11.32 -3.90
CA HIS A 6 -1.44 -12.48 -4.46
C HIS A 6 -0.38 -13.54 -4.78
N ASP A 7 -0.50 -14.72 -4.17
CA ASP A 7 0.42 -15.82 -4.48
C ASP A 7 0.08 -16.41 -5.85
N ILE A 8 1.10 -16.63 -6.65
CA ILE A 8 0.96 -17.22 -8.00
C ILE A 8 0.24 -18.57 -7.92
N ASN A 9 0.52 -19.35 -6.86
CA ASN A 9 -0.03 -20.70 -6.66
C ASN A 9 -1.29 -20.72 -5.79
N ALA A 10 -1.96 -19.59 -5.61
CA ALA A 10 -3.19 -19.53 -4.80
C ALA A 10 -4.29 -20.48 -5.35
N SER A 11 -4.30 -20.75 -6.64
CA SER A 11 -5.23 -21.69 -7.28
C SER A 11 -4.93 -23.17 -7.00
N GLU A 12 -3.74 -23.48 -6.47
CA GLU A 12 -3.30 -24.84 -6.12
C GLU A 12 -3.58 -25.18 -4.64
N ASP A 13 -4.04 -24.20 -3.85
CA ASP A 13 -4.44 -24.42 -2.46
C ASP A 13 -5.70 -25.31 -2.40
N ASP A 14 -5.64 -26.40 -1.65
CA ASP A 14 -6.73 -27.39 -1.55
C ASP A 14 -8.07 -26.76 -1.18
N LYS A 15 -8.08 -25.76 -0.29
CA LYS A 15 -9.30 -25.06 0.13
C LYS A 15 -9.86 -24.16 -0.96
N ILE A 16 -9.00 -23.58 -1.78
CA ILE A 16 -9.41 -22.79 -2.94
C ILE A 16 -9.94 -23.72 -4.03
N CYS A 17 -9.32 -24.88 -4.23
CA CYS A 17 -9.83 -25.93 -5.12
C CYS A 17 -11.22 -26.42 -4.68
N ASP A 18 -11.42 -26.68 -3.39
CA ASP A 18 -12.71 -27.07 -2.83
C ASP A 18 -13.76 -25.97 -2.99
N LEU A 19 -13.37 -24.72 -2.72
CA LEU A 19 -14.24 -23.56 -2.91
C LEU A 19 -14.70 -23.47 -4.39
N LEU A 20 -13.77 -23.63 -5.34
CA LEU A 20 -14.06 -23.58 -6.75
C LEU A 20 -14.94 -24.75 -7.20
N ALA A 21 -14.65 -25.97 -6.73
CA ALA A 21 -15.41 -27.17 -7.08
C ALA A 21 -16.86 -27.13 -6.60
N GLN A 22 -17.10 -26.57 -5.39
CA GLN A 22 -18.43 -26.55 -4.78
C GLN A 22 -19.21 -25.27 -5.05
N GLY A 23 -18.54 -24.14 -5.26
CA GLY A 23 -19.15 -22.81 -5.38
C GLY A 23 -18.92 -22.14 -6.73
N GLY A 24 -18.06 -22.72 -7.58
CA GLY A 24 -17.74 -22.16 -8.89
C GLY A 24 -16.97 -20.82 -8.81
N TYR A 25 -16.81 -20.19 -9.96
CA TYR A 25 -16.11 -18.90 -10.07
C TYR A 25 -16.80 -17.75 -9.31
N GLU A 26 -18.10 -17.85 -9.07
CA GLU A 26 -18.83 -16.86 -8.28
C GLU A 26 -18.31 -16.83 -6.84
N MET A 27 -18.20 -17.99 -6.18
CA MET A 27 -17.69 -18.09 -4.82
C MET A 27 -16.22 -17.71 -4.74
N LEU A 28 -15.42 -18.04 -5.75
CA LEU A 28 -14.04 -17.59 -5.85
C LEU A 28 -13.95 -16.07 -5.97
N GLY A 29 -14.82 -15.44 -6.73
CA GLY A 29 -14.95 -13.98 -6.81
C GLY A 29 -15.31 -13.35 -5.46
N TYR A 30 -16.24 -13.95 -4.72
CA TYR A 30 -16.60 -13.52 -3.37
C TYR A 30 -15.43 -13.66 -2.40
N TYR A 31 -14.66 -14.74 -2.48
CA TYR A 31 -13.47 -14.95 -1.68
C TYR A 31 -12.46 -13.80 -1.88
N TRP A 32 -12.09 -13.47 -3.10
CA TRP A 32 -11.14 -12.41 -3.37
C TRP A 32 -11.65 -11.04 -2.90
N ARG A 33 -12.91 -10.75 -3.15
CA ARG A 33 -13.56 -9.53 -2.70
C ARG A 33 -13.58 -9.39 -1.17
N PHE A 34 -13.79 -10.52 -0.48
CA PHE A 34 -13.77 -10.54 0.98
C PHE A 34 -12.35 -10.43 1.54
N ILE A 35 -11.36 -11.02 0.89
CA ILE A 35 -9.93 -10.84 1.22
C ILE A 35 -9.53 -9.36 1.09
N GLU A 36 -9.86 -8.69 -0.02
CA GLU A 36 -9.62 -7.24 -0.21
C GLU A 36 -10.24 -6.42 0.92
N TYR A 37 -11.47 -6.75 1.30
CA TYR A 37 -12.14 -6.09 2.41
C TYR A 37 -11.39 -6.28 3.73
N LEU A 38 -10.95 -7.49 4.05
CA LEU A 38 -10.17 -7.76 5.26
C LEU A 38 -8.85 -6.99 5.28
N TYR A 39 -8.13 -6.91 4.16
CA TYR A 39 -6.91 -6.08 4.08
C TYR A 39 -7.19 -4.60 4.37
N SER A 40 -8.34 -4.08 3.96
CA SER A 40 -8.73 -2.68 4.25
C SER A 40 -9.12 -2.45 5.72
N ARG A 41 -9.28 -3.53 6.52
CA ARG A 41 -9.75 -3.52 7.91
C ARG A 41 -8.80 -4.24 8.87
N ASP A 42 -7.50 -4.16 8.59
CA ASP A 42 -6.46 -4.75 9.43
C ASP A 42 -6.64 -6.26 9.69
N GLY A 43 -7.24 -6.96 8.73
CA GLY A 43 -7.40 -8.41 8.75
C GLY A 43 -8.54 -8.95 9.63
N LYS A 44 -9.42 -8.09 10.17
CA LYS A 44 -10.47 -8.47 11.11
C LYS A 44 -11.85 -7.95 10.72
N LEU A 45 -12.86 -8.79 10.83
CA LEU A 45 -14.26 -8.42 10.68
C LEU A 45 -15.04 -8.81 11.93
N PRO A 46 -15.60 -7.87 12.71
CA PRO A 46 -16.54 -8.19 13.80
C PRO A 46 -17.74 -8.98 13.27
N LYS A 47 -18.09 -10.08 13.93
CA LYS A 47 -19.20 -10.98 13.53
C LYS A 47 -20.54 -10.23 13.40
N ALA A 48 -20.80 -9.27 14.28
CA ALA A 48 -21.98 -8.42 14.21
C ALA A 48 -22.12 -7.60 12.93
N LYS A 49 -21.04 -7.46 12.15
CA LYS A 49 -21.01 -6.68 10.90
C LYS A 49 -21.13 -7.53 9.63
N ILE A 50 -21.23 -8.85 9.73
CA ILE A 50 -21.30 -9.75 8.57
C ILE A 50 -22.41 -9.33 7.60
N THR A 51 -23.62 -9.06 8.09
CA THR A 51 -24.76 -8.66 7.25
C THR A 51 -24.52 -7.34 6.53
N SER A 52 -24.00 -6.33 7.22
CA SER A 52 -23.69 -5.03 6.60
C SER A 52 -22.56 -5.13 5.59
N VAL A 53 -21.60 -6.03 5.82
CA VAL A 53 -20.50 -6.29 4.88
C VAL A 53 -20.98 -7.05 3.65
N ALA A 54 -21.84 -8.04 3.81
CA ALA A 54 -22.47 -8.73 2.69
C ALA A 54 -23.16 -7.73 1.74
N TRP A 55 -23.93 -6.82 2.33
CA TRP A 55 -24.58 -5.77 1.55
C TRP A 55 -23.59 -4.82 0.86
N ALA A 56 -22.57 -4.35 1.59
CA ALA A 56 -21.54 -3.44 1.04
C ALA A 56 -20.70 -4.07 -0.07
N LEU A 57 -20.50 -5.39 -0.03
CA LEU A 57 -19.77 -6.15 -1.06
C LEU A 57 -20.67 -6.67 -2.17
N HIS A 58 -21.98 -6.40 -2.12
CA HIS A 58 -23.00 -6.93 -3.05
C HIS A 58 -23.03 -8.46 -3.09
N MET A 59 -22.88 -9.09 -1.91
CA MET A 59 -22.93 -10.54 -1.74
C MET A 59 -24.22 -10.95 -1.05
N GLU A 60 -24.77 -12.10 -1.43
CA GLU A 60 -25.84 -12.73 -0.68
C GLU A 60 -25.33 -13.18 0.69
N ILE A 61 -26.09 -12.90 1.77
CA ILE A 61 -25.67 -13.19 3.13
C ILE A 61 -25.39 -14.69 3.35
N ASP A 62 -26.18 -15.56 2.73
CA ASP A 62 -26.02 -17.00 2.85
C ASP A 62 -24.73 -17.47 2.17
N LYS A 63 -24.39 -16.90 1.02
CA LYS A 63 -23.13 -17.19 0.32
C LYS A 63 -21.91 -16.69 1.10
N LEU A 64 -22.01 -15.51 1.74
CA LEU A 64 -20.95 -15.01 2.59
C LEU A 64 -20.77 -15.89 3.85
N ASN A 65 -21.85 -16.29 4.50
CA ASN A 65 -21.78 -17.21 5.63
C ASN A 65 -21.17 -18.55 5.23
N ARG A 66 -21.58 -19.09 4.10
CA ARG A 66 -21.02 -20.31 3.54
C ARG A 66 -19.51 -20.16 3.29
N LEU A 67 -19.07 -19.05 2.67
CA LEU A 67 -17.68 -18.73 2.43
C LEU A 67 -16.86 -18.70 3.73
N ILE A 68 -17.41 -18.11 4.79
CA ILE A 68 -16.71 -17.93 6.07
C ILE A 68 -16.57 -19.26 6.82
N TYR A 69 -17.63 -20.09 6.86
CA TYR A 69 -17.69 -21.21 7.78
C TYR A 69 -17.46 -22.60 7.16
N GLU A 70 -17.70 -22.79 5.86
CA GLU A 70 -17.68 -24.15 5.28
C GLU A 70 -16.30 -24.55 4.73
N PHE A 71 -15.52 -23.61 4.18
CA PHE A 71 -14.27 -23.94 3.47
C PHE A 71 -13.01 -23.88 4.34
N GLY A 72 -13.12 -23.54 5.61
CA GLY A 72 -11.96 -23.44 6.52
C GLY A 72 -10.91 -22.39 6.14
N LEU A 73 -11.28 -21.44 5.28
CA LEU A 73 -10.42 -20.34 4.82
C LEU A 73 -10.30 -19.23 5.87
N PHE A 74 -11.30 -19.11 6.73
CA PHE A 74 -11.39 -18.10 7.77
C PHE A 74 -11.55 -18.76 9.14
N GLN A 75 -11.30 -18.00 10.20
CA GLN A 75 -11.43 -18.45 11.58
C GLN A 75 -12.20 -17.42 12.39
N GLU A 76 -12.95 -17.87 13.38
CA GLU A 76 -13.60 -17.02 14.36
C GLU A 76 -12.72 -16.97 15.62
N VAL A 77 -12.29 -15.75 16.00
CA VAL A 77 -11.50 -15.49 17.20
C VAL A 77 -12.01 -14.20 17.83
N ASP A 78 -12.35 -14.23 19.13
CA ASP A 78 -12.84 -13.07 19.89
C ASP A 78 -13.98 -12.31 19.18
N ASP A 79 -15.02 -13.04 18.74
CA ASP A 79 -16.16 -12.51 17.98
C ASP A 79 -15.78 -11.79 16.68
N CYS A 80 -14.60 -12.05 16.14
CA CYS A 80 -14.15 -11.54 14.86
C CYS A 80 -13.86 -12.69 13.89
N ILE A 81 -14.22 -12.47 12.64
CA ILE A 81 -13.78 -13.30 11.52
C ILE A 81 -12.40 -12.81 11.05
N ILE A 82 -11.46 -13.72 10.97
CA ILE A 82 -10.09 -13.45 10.59
C ILE A 82 -9.60 -14.40 9.48
N SER A 83 -8.65 -13.93 8.68
CA SER A 83 -7.82 -14.78 7.84
C SER A 83 -6.39 -14.76 8.40
N LYS A 84 -5.85 -15.93 8.76
CA LYS A 84 -4.47 -16.04 9.29
C LYS A 84 -3.44 -15.42 8.34
N ARG A 85 -3.62 -15.68 7.06
CA ARG A 85 -2.75 -15.15 6.02
C ARG A 85 -2.79 -13.62 5.97
N VAL A 86 -4.00 -13.03 5.93
CA VAL A 86 -4.17 -11.58 5.90
C VAL A 86 -3.58 -10.93 7.14
N LEU A 87 -3.82 -11.50 8.32
CA LEU A 87 -3.25 -10.97 9.57
C LEU A 87 -1.72 -10.96 9.54
N ALA A 88 -1.09 -12.07 9.15
CA ALA A 88 0.36 -12.17 9.08
C ALA A 88 0.96 -11.11 8.12
N GLU A 89 0.34 -10.89 6.98
CA GLU A 89 0.81 -9.90 6.03
C GLU A 89 0.60 -8.45 6.50
N VAL A 90 -0.53 -8.17 7.15
CA VAL A 90 -0.79 -6.86 7.75
C VAL A 90 0.23 -6.56 8.86
N GLU A 91 0.53 -7.53 9.71
CA GLU A 91 1.57 -7.39 10.76
C GLU A 91 2.93 -7.07 10.17
N ILE A 92 3.37 -7.84 9.15
CA ILE A 92 4.63 -7.58 8.43
C ILE A 92 4.65 -6.18 7.82
N PHE A 93 3.54 -5.75 7.22
CA PHE A 93 3.44 -4.42 6.62
C PHE A 93 3.59 -3.32 7.67
N VAL A 94 2.90 -3.43 8.80
CA VAL A 94 2.97 -2.48 9.91
C VAL A 94 4.37 -2.42 10.50
N GLU A 95 5.02 -3.57 10.71
CA GLU A 95 6.39 -3.65 11.24
C GLU A 95 7.41 -3.02 10.28
N ASN A 96 7.31 -3.34 8.99
CA ASN A 96 8.14 -2.72 7.97
C ASN A 96 7.94 -1.19 7.92
N GLY A 97 6.71 -0.71 8.05
CA GLY A 97 6.40 0.71 8.13
C GLY A 97 7.09 1.39 9.31
N LYS A 98 7.03 0.79 10.50
CA LYS A 98 7.73 1.28 11.71
C LYS A 98 9.24 1.31 11.50
N ARG A 99 9.81 0.25 10.95
CA ARG A 99 11.25 0.16 10.65
C ARG A 99 11.70 1.25 9.68
N MET A 100 10.96 1.46 8.59
CA MET A 100 11.28 2.49 7.60
C MET A 100 11.15 3.90 8.17
N ALA A 101 10.15 4.16 9.01
CA ALA A 101 10.00 5.44 9.71
C ALA A 101 11.19 5.71 10.65
N GLU A 102 11.68 4.69 11.37
CA GLU A 102 12.84 4.83 12.23
C GLU A 102 14.14 5.10 11.45
N ILE A 103 14.35 4.38 10.33
CA ILE A 103 15.47 4.63 9.42
C ILE A 103 15.42 6.07 8.88
N GLY A 104 14.25 6.51 8.43
CA GLY A 104 14.04 7.89 7.96
C GLY A 104 14.35 8.93 9.04
N ARG A 105 13.90 8.70 10.28
CA ARG A 105 14.20 9.57 11.43
C ARG A 105 15.69 9.64 11.71
N LYS A 106 16.39 8.49 11.76
CA LYS A 106 17.85 8.42 11.99
C LYS A 106 18.62 9.11 10.87
N GLY A 107 18.24 8.86 9.61
CA GLY A 107 18.84 9.52 8.45
C GLY A 107 18.63 11.04 8.45
N GLY A 108 17.43 11.49 8.79
CA GLY A 108 17.12 12.92 8.94
C GLY A 108 17.94 13.60 10.03
N GLN A 109 18.09 12.96 11.19
CA GLN A 109 18.92 13.49 12.28
C GLN A 109 20.41 13.55 11.90
N ALA A 110 20.95 12.50 11.26
CA ALA A 110 22.32 12.48 10.78
C ALA A 110 22.59 13.60 9.76
N SER A 111 21.69 13.79 8.81
CA SER A 111 21.78 14.86 7.80
C SER A 111 21.68 16.26 8.43
N ALA A 112 20.83 16.44 9.44
CA ALA A 112 20.70 17.71 10.15
C ALA A 112 21.98 18.01 10.94
N LYS A 113 22.55 17.00 11.63
CA LYS A 113 23.81 17.12 12.37
C LYS A 113 24.99 17.46 11.44
N ALA A 114 25.10 16.77 10.31
CA ALA A 114 26.15 17.02 9.33
C ALA A 114 26.06 18.46 8.74
N ARG A 115 24.83 18.93 8.43
CA ARG A 115 24.63 20.32 7.99
C ARG A 115 24.96 21.33 9.06
N GLY A 116 24.62 21.09 10.32
CA GLY A 116 24.97 21.95 11.45
C GLY A 116 26.49 22.05 11.65
N GLN A 117 27.18 20.91 11.57
CA GLN A 117 28.66 20.89 11.67
C GLN A 117 29.33 21.59 10.49
N ALA A 118 28.85 21.40 9.27
CA ALA A 118 29.40 22.10 8.10
C ALA A 118 29.19 23.61 8.19
N TYR A 119 28.02 24.06 8.71
CA TYR A 119 27.75 25.48 8.93
C TYR A 119 28.64 26.07 10.01
N ALA A 120 28.81 25.38 11.14
CA ALA A 120 29.73 25.81 12.22
C ALA A 120 31.20 25.89 11.75
N LYS A 121 31.64 24.92 10.95
CA LYS A 121 32.98 24.91 10.35
C LYS A 121 33.20 26.04 9.33
N ALA A 122 32.17 26.41 8.60
CA ALA A 122 32.25 27.49 7.61
C ALA A 122 32.22 28.90 8.24
N HIS A 123 31.63 29.03 9.44
CA HIS A 123 31.47 30.33 10.13
C HIS A 123 32.23 30.46 11.47
N GLY A 124 33.00 29.41 11.87
CA GLY A 124 33.77 29.39 13.10
C GLY A 124 35.13 30.08 13.04
N SER A 125 35.40 30.92 12.03
CA SER A 125 36.69 31.57 11.86
C SER A 125 36.53 32.98 11.25
N THR A 126 35.67 33.83 11.84
CA THR A 126 35.72 35.29 11.61
C THR A 126 35.01 35.97 12.78
N ASP A 127 35.81 36.49 13.72
CA ASP A 127 35.44 37.68 14.48
C ASP A 127 35.32 38.82 13.46
N GLY A 128 34.10 39.39 13.28
CA GLY A 128 33.95 40.54 12.39
C GLY A 128 32.58 40.66 11.74
N GLU A 129 31.75 41.51 12.32
CA GLU A 129 30.70 42.34 11.70
C GLU A 129 29.46 41.71 11.08
N ALA A 130 28.36 42.05 11.69
CA ALA A 130 26.98 41.87 11.24
C ALA A 130 26.74 42.68 9.95
N ASP A 131 26.59 42.00 8.82
CA ASP A 131 25.70 42.45 7.73
C ASP A 131 25.49 41.30 6.71
N GLY A 132 24.28 40.82 6.49
CA GLY A 132 24.08 39.80 5.48
C GLY A 132 22.80 38.92 5.57
N GLN A 133 21.78 39.29 6.35
CA GLN A 133 20.58 38.45 6.49
C GLN A 133 19.57 38.52 5.31
N GLN A 134 19.77 39.36 4.30
CA GLN A 134 18.78 39.52 3.22
C GLN A 134 19.04 38.68 1.96
N ASN A 135 20.24 38.12 1.75
CA ASN A 135 20.58 37.49 0.47
C ASN A 135 20.29 35.98 0.37
N LYS A 136 19.91 35.30 1.50
CA LYS A 136 19.64 33.85 1.49
C LYS A 136 18.20 33.49 1.11
N LYS A 137 17.23 34.36 1.32
CA LYS A 137 15.82 34.09 0.94
C LYS A 137 15.57 34.11 -0.57
N ASN A 138 16.38 34.83 -1.32
CA ASN A 138 16.21 34.94 -2.78
C ASN A 138 16.81 33.75 -3.53
N LYS A 139 17.92 33.15 -3.05
CA LYS A 139 18.57 32.00 -3.73
C LYS A 139 17.77 30.70 -3.63
N ILE A 140 16.94 30.53 -2.58
CA ILE A 140 16.05 29.36 -2.42
C ILE A 140 14.83 29.45 -3.34
N LYS A 141 14.37 30.66 -3.66
CA LYS A 141 13.23 30.86 -4.59
C LYS A 141 13.63 30.66 -6.05
N GLU A 142 14.87 31.01 -6.45
CA GLU A 142 15.35 30.78 -7.82
C GLU A 142 15.60 29.30 -8.11
N ASN A 143 16.13 28.52 -7.16
CA ASN A 143 16.34 27.09 -7.36
C ASN A 143 15.05 26.27 -7.41
N ARG A 144 13.92 26.77 -6.90
CA ARG A 144 12.62 26.11 -7.08
C ARG A 144 12.02 26.39 -8.46
N LYS A 145 12.18 27.60 -9.01
CA LYS A 145 11.68 27.94 -10.36
C LYS A 145 12.43 27.20 -11.48
N ASN A 146 13.72 26.90 -11.33
CA ASN A 146 14.49 26.18 -12.33
C ASN A 146 14.27 24.65 -12.32
N LYS A 147 13.63 24.09 -11.29
CA LYS A 147 13.31 22.66 -11.25
C LYS A 147 11.97 22.31 -11.91
N ASP A 148 11.06 23.26 -11.95
CA ASP A 148 9.73 23.06 -12.55
C ASP A 148 9.72 23.27 -14.08
N CYS A 149 10.79 23.88 -14.66
CA CYS A 149 10.95 24.05 -16.10
C CYS A 149 11.68 22.93 -16.85
N ALA A 150 12.22 21.92 -16.15
CA ALA A 150 12.98 20.84 -16.76
C ALA A 150 12.20 19.54 -17.00
N LEU A 151 10.88 19.53 -16.76
CA LEU A 151 10.02 18.33 -16.90
C LEU A 151 8.91 18.47 -17.96
N SER A 152 8.99 19.48 -18.82
CA SER A 152 8.09 19.62 -19.98
C SER A 152 8.87 19.53 -21.29
N GLY A 153 9.21 18.31 -21.70
CA GLY A 153 9.86 18.06 -22.98
C GLY A 153 10.19 16.58 -23.13
N GLY A 154 9.19 15.80 -23.48
CA GLY A 154 9.34 14.41 -23.85
C GLY A 154 8.08 13.97 -24.57
N ASP A 155 7.98 14.34 -25.83
CA ASP A 155 7.08 13.77 -26.82
C ASP A 155 7.40 12.28 -26.94
N ASP A 156 6.52 11.42 -26.49
CA ASP A 156 6.42 10.03 -26.93
C ASP A 156 4.99 9.77 -27.39
N ASP A 157 4.66 10.32 -28.55
CA ASP A 157 3.59 9.84 -29.43
C ASP A 157 3.91 8.41 -29.86
N LYS A 158 3.36 7.42 -29.15
CA LYS A 158 3.22 6.06 -29.66
C LYS A 158 1.74 5.73 -29.80
N PRO A 159 1.25 5.59 -31.04
CA PRO A 159 -0.15 5.22 -31.28
C PRO A 159 -0.38 3.75 -30.88
N TRP A 160 -1.36 3.54 -29.98
CA TRP A 160 -1.83 2.22 -29.50
C TRP A 160 -2.70 1.46 -30.52
N ASP A 161 -2.70 1.84 -31.78
CA ASP A 161 -3.63 1.35 -32.81
C ASP A 161 -3.16 0.13 -33.60
N GLN A 162 -2.15 -0.64 -33.16
CA GLN A 162 -1.69 -1.80 -33.95
C GLN A 162 -1.72 -3.16 -33.24
N VAL A 163 -2.59 -3.39 -32.25
CA VAL A 163 -2.78 -4.73 -31.65
C VAL A 163 -4.24 -5.21 -31.75
N SER A 164 -4.85 -5.04 -32.89
CA SER A 164 -6.13 -5.67 -33.17
C SER A 164 -6.21 -6.23 -34.60
N LYS A 165 -5.34 -7.19 -34.92
CA LYS A 165 -5.57 -8.11 -36.05
C LYS A 165 -4.96 -9.47 -35.72
N GLY A 166 -5.81 -10.40 -35.40
CA GLY A 166 -5.46 -11.81 -35.49
C GLY A 166 -5.83 -12.72 -34.33
N TYR A 167 -7.09 -12.79 -33.96
CA TYR A 167 -7.64 -14.05 -33.42
C TYR A 167 -9.02 -14.25 -34.02
N VAL A 168 -9.06 -15.05 -35.08
CA VAL A 168 -10.25 -15.68 -35.61
C VAL A 168 -10.36 -17.03 -34.93
N PHE A 169 -11.47 -17.29 -34.24
CA PHE A 169 -11.94 -18.63 -33.93
C PHE A 169 -13.04 -19.00 -34.88
#